data_33b540ab15644d2c3f889b7b99c9648b
#
_entry.id   33b540ab15644d2c3f889b7b99c9648b
#
_cell.length_a   1.000
_cell.length_b   1.000
_cell.length_c   1.000
_cell.angle_alpha   90.00
_cell.angle_beta   90.00
_cell.angle_gamma   90.00
#
_symmetry.space_group_name_H-M   'P 1'
#
loop_
_entity.id
_entity.type
_entity.pdbx_description
1 polymer ?
#
loop_
_entity_poly.entity_id
_entity_poly.type
_entity_poly.pdbx_seq_one_letter_code
_entity_poly.pdbx_strand_id
1 'polypeptide(L)'
;AEAPIHFVGFSLGAILIRAGLGEPVGFPIGRIVMIAPPNDGANLVARLRHLAWLRHLYGRPALEFARGDPWLGRLPVPAHPIGVIAGTRRLHPANPNSWLNALLGNAEAHDGTVEVASTKLPGMRDFTTVDATHTLITRHPETIRQVIGFLRHGRFAPGLPG
;
A
#
# COMPACT_ATOMS: atom_id res chain seq x y z
N ALA A 1 -20.33 1.30 -25.49
CA ALA A 1 -19.03 0.97 -24.88
C ALA A 1 -19.25 0.73 -23.38
N GLU A 2 -18.68 -0.32 -22.83
CA GLU A 2 -18.76 -0.60 -21.40
C GLU A 2 -17.97 0.46 -20.61
N ALA A 3 -18.50 0.85 -19.45
CA ALA A 3 -17.80 1.78 -18.57
C ALA A 3 -16.56 1.12 -17.96
N PRO A 4 -15.42 1.83 -17.84
CA PRO A 4 -14.23 1.26 -17.28
C PRO A 4 -14.38 1.00 -15.77
N ILE A 5 -13.86 -0.14 -15.32
CA ILE A 5 -13.82 -0.51 -13.90
C ILE A 5 -12.59 0.12 -13.25
N HIS A 6 -12.80 0.81 -12.15
CA HIS A 6 -11.75 1.37 -11.33
C HIS A 6 -11.46 0.45 -10.13
N PHE A 7 -10.21 0.43 -9.69
CA PHE A 7 -9.79 -0.40 -8.57
C PHE A 7 -9.23 0.45 -7.42
N VAL A 8 -9.60 0.09 -6.21
CA VAL A 8 -9.00 0.64 -5.00
C VAL A 8 -8.55 -0.52 -4.12
N GLY A 9 -7.26 -0.61 -3.86
CA GLY A 9 -6.67 -1.65 -3.03
C GLY A 9 -5.96 -1.08 -1.81
N PHE A 10 -6.18 -1.70 -0.66
CA PHE A 10 -5.48 -1.38 0.57
C PHE A 10 -4.51 -2.49 0.94
N SER A 11 -3.27 -2.10 1.30
CA SER A 11 -2.24 -3.02 1.79
C SER A 11 -2.06 -4.23 0.85
N LEU A 12 -2.26 -5.46 1.33
CA LEU A 12 -2.27 -6.68 0.53
C LEU A 12 -3.24 -6.62 -0.66
N GLY A 13 -4.40 -5.97 -0.50
CA GLY A 13 -5.37 -5.81 -1.59
C GLY A 13 -4.80 -5.08 -2.80
N ALA A 14 -3.88 -4.14 -2.60
CA ALA A 14 -3.18 -3.46 -3.70
C ALA A 14 -2.22 -4.41 -4.43
N ILE A 15 -1.56 -5.31 -3.71
CA ILE A 15 -0.68 -6.33 -4.30
C ILE A 15 -1.49 -7.35 -5.11
N LEU A 16 -2.68 -7.74 -4.61
CA LEU A 16 -3.59 -8.61 -5.36
C LEU A 16 -4.08 -7.97 -6.66
N ILE A 17 -4.34 -6.65 -6.67
CA ILE A 17 -4.65 -5.91 -7.90
C ILE A 17 -3.48 -6.00 -8.88
N ARG A 18 -2.23 -5.81 -8.45
CA ARG A 18 -1.06 -5.96 -9.31
C ARG A 18 -0.99 -7.36 -9.92
N ALA A 19 -1.15 -8.39 -9.10
CA ALA A 19 -1.09 -9.77 -9.55
C ALA A 19 -2.23 -10.09 -10.53
N GLY A 20 -3.46 -9.66 -10.22
CA GLY A 20 -4.65 -9.97 -11.02
C GLY A 20 -4.75 -9.19 -12.32
N LEU A 21 -4.16 -7.99 -12.41
CA LEU A 21 -4.15 -7.15 -13.61
C LEU A 21 -2.83 -7.27 -14.41
N GLY A 22 -2.00 -8.25 -14.08
CA GLY A 22 -0.82 -8.60 -14.88
C GLY A 22 -1.14 -9.31 -16.18
N GLU A 23 -2.30 -9.93 -16.26
CA GLU A 23 -2.81 -10.60 -17.45
C GLU A 23 -3.99 -9.81 -18.04
N PRO A 24 -4.24 -9.94 -19.35
CA PRO A 24 -5.39 -9.31 -19.97
C PRO A 24 -6.71 -9.77 -19.35
N VAL A 25 -7.58 -8.82 -19.03
CA VAL A 25 -8.94 -9.09 -18.52
C VAL A 25 -9.99 -8.74 -19.56
N GLY A 26 -11.16 -9.40 -19.52
CA GLY A 26 -12.23 -9.26 -20.50
C GLY A 26 -13.09 -7.99 -20.38
N PHE A 27 -12.62 -6.95 -19.66
CA PHE A 27 -13.35 -5.69 -19.45
C PHE A 27 -12.40 -4.50 -19.44
N PRO A 28 -12.90 -3.27 -19.74
CA PRO A 28 -12.07 -2.08 -19.72
C PRO A 28 -11.66 -1.71 -18.30
N ILE A 29 -10.36 -1.49 -18.10
CA ILE A 29 -9.80 -1.03 -16.82
C ILE A 29 -9.61 0.48 -16.89
N GLY A 30 -10.02 1.16 -15.82
CA GLY A 30 -9.85 2.58 -15.65
C GLY A 30 -8.61 2.93 -14.83
N ARG A 31 -8.81 3.52 -13.68
CA ARG A 31 -7.75 3.99 -12.76
C ARG A 31 -7.63 3.07 -11.57
N ILE A 32 -6.42 3.03 -11.00
CA ILE A 32 -6.08 2.21 -9.85
C ILE A 32 -5.59 3.12 -8.74
N VAL A 33 -6.12 2.97 -7.52
CA VAL A 33 -5.60 3.63 -6.32
C VAL A 33 -5.10 2.56 -5.36
N MET A 34 -3.87 2.70 -4.93
CA MET A 34 -3.23 1.82 -3.96
C MET A 34 -3.01 2.58 -2.64
N ILE A 35 -3.61 2.10 -1.57
CA ILE A 35 -3.52 2.70 -0.23
C ILE A 35 -2.56 1.85 0.60
N ALA A 36 -1.47 2.46 1.06
CA ALA A 36 -0.42 1.83 1.86
C ALA A 36 0.05 0.46 1.31
N PRO A 37 0.33 0.34 -0.01
CA PRO A 37 0.74 -0.91 -0.61
C PRO A 37 2.18 -1.27 -0.21
N PRO A 38 2.48 -2.50 0.23
CA PRO A 38 3.85 -2.95 0.43
C PRO A 38 4.48 -3.38 -0.91
N ASN A 39 4.64 -2.45 -1.87
CA ASN A 39 5.09 -2.75 -3.23
C ASN A 39 6.53 -3.30 -3.29
N ASP A 40 7.37 -2.91 -2.33
CA ASP A 40 8.72 -3.46 -2.11
C ASP A 40 8.79 -4.28 -0.80
N GLY A 41 7.65 -4.73 -0.30
CA GLY A 41 7.53 -5.42 0.98
C GLY A 41 7.58 -4.50 2.19
N ALA A 42 7.68 -5.08 3.37
CA ALA A 42 7.78 -4.36 4.64
C ALA A 42 9.00 -4.81 5.43
N ASN A 43 9.78 -3.86 5.95
CA ASN A 43 10.95 -4.16 6.80
C ASN A 43 10.55 -4.95 8.06
N LEU A 44 9.39 -4.64 8.63
CA LEU A 44 8.88 -5.37 9.78
C LEU A 44 8.76 -6.86 9.48
N VAL A 45 8.18 -7.23 8.35
CA VAL A 45 8.05 -8.63 7.91
C VAL A 45 9.42 -9.25 7.66
N ALA A 46 10.34 -8.52 7.01
CA ALA A 46 11.70 -9.00 6.75
C ALA A 46 12.46 -9.32 8.05
N ARG A 47 12.33 -8.47 9.08
CA ARG A 47 12.97 -8.65 10.39
C ARG A 47 12.38 -9.80 11.20
N LEU A 48 11.09 -10.04 11.06
CA LEU A 48 10.35 -10.98 11.88
C LEU A 48 10.11 -12.34 11.23
N ARG A 49 10.42 -12.49 9.93
CA ARG A 49 10.17 -13.73 9.17
C ARG A 49 10.79 -15.00 9.78
N HIS A 50 11.83 -14.86 10.59
CA HIS A 50 12.51 -15.98 11.25
C HIS A 50 11.83 -16.42 12.55
N LEU A 51 10.85 -15.65 13.04
CA LEU A 51 10.13 -15.99 14.28
C LEU A 51 8.97 -16.94 13.95
N ALA A 52 9.15 -18.22 14.28
CA ALA A 52 8.20 -19.29 13.94
C ALA A 52 6.76 -19.04 14.42
N TRP A 53 6.58 -18.35 15.56
CA TRP A 53 5.25 -18.03 16.10
C TRP A 53 4.48 -17.00 15.25
N LEU A 54 5.18 -16.11 14.53
CA LEU A 54 4.54 -15.17 13.61
C LEU A 54 3.93 -15.86 12.39
N ARG A 55 4.55 -16.96 11.95
CA ARG A 55 3.97 -17.81 10.90
C ARG A 55 2.62 -18.39 11.32
N HIS A 56 2.47 -18.67 12.61
CA HIS A 56 1.23 -19.21 13.16
C HIS A 56 0.15 -18.13 13.30
N LEU A 57 0.55 -16.89 13.63
CA LEU A 57 -0.37 -15.79 13.87
C LEU A 57 -0.83 -15.09 12.57
N TYR A 58 0.05 -14.90 11.60
CA TYR A 58 -0.21 -14.16 10.37
C TYR A 58 -0.33 -15.03 9.13
N GLY A 59 -0.07 -16.32 9.25
CA GLY A 59 -0.11 -17.28 8.14
C GLY A 59 1.08 -17.16 7.17
N ARG A 60 1.20 -18.15 6.27
CA ARG A 60 2.26 -18.19 5.25
C ARG A 60 2.30 -16.95 4.33
N PRO A 61 1.15 -16.44 3.83
CA PRO A 61 1.17 -15.31 2.90
C PRO A 61 1.80 -14.04 3.48
N ALA A 62 1.66 -13.79 4.78
CA ALA A 62 2.21 -12.58 5.39
C ALA A 62 3.75 -12.52 5.35
N LEU A 63 4.43 -13.67 5.24
CA LEU A 63 5.88 -13.76 5.18
C LEU A 63 6.43 -13.52 3.77
N GLU A 64 5.59 -13.66 2.77
CA GLU A 64 5.92 -13.41 1.36
C GLU A 64 5.97 -11.91 1.03
N PHE A 65 5.65 -11.04 2.01
CA PHE A 65 5.71 -9.59 1.88
C PHE A 65 6.93 -8.96 2.57
N ALA A 66 7.98 -9.76 2.78
CA ALA A 66 9.25 -9.23 3.28
C ALA A 66 9.86 -8.25 2.26
N ARG A 67 10.44 -7.14 2.75
CA ARG A 67 11.14 -6.19 1.88
C ARG A 67 12.26 -6.88 1.12
N GLY A 68 12.33 -6.63 -0.19
CA GLY A 68 13.29 -7.25 -1.10
C GLY A 68 12.93 -8.69 -1.48
N ASP A 69 11.71 -9.14 -1.24
CA ASP A 69 11.29 -10.45 -1.70
C ASP A 69 11.25 -10.51 -3.24
N PRO A 70 11.93 -11.48 -3.87
CA PRO A 70 11.98 -11.58 -5.33
C PRO A 70 10.61 -11.73 -6.00
N TRP A 71 9.61 -12.27 -5.29
CA TRP A 71 8.26 -12.43 -5.82
C TRP A 71 7.58 -11.07 -6.03
N LEU A 72 7.68 -10.17 -5.07
CA LEU A 72 7.13 -8.80 -5.20
C LEU A 72 7.76 -8.03 -6.36
N GLY A 73 9.08 -8.18 -6.56
CA GLY A 73 9.80 -7.58 -7.67
C GLY A 73 9.41 -8.12 -9.05
N ARG A 74 8.87 -9.34 -9.10
CA ARG A 74 8.38 -9.97 -10.34
C ARG A 74 6.94 -9.64 -10.68
N LEU A 75 6.19 -9.08 -9.72
CA LEU A 75 4.80 -8.70 -9.99
C LEU A 75 4.76 -7.62 -11.08
N PRO A 76 3.85 -7.75 -12.02
CA PRO A 76 3.68 -6.77 -13.09
C PRO A 76 3.28 -5.42 -12.52
N VAL A 77 3.59 -4.37 -13.29
CA VAL A 77 3.04 -3.04 -13.07
C VAL A 77 1.91 -2.86 -14.09
N PRO A 78 0.65 -2.74 -13.66
CA PRO A 78 -0.45 -2.56 -14.59
C PRO A 78 -0.26 -1.33 -15.47
N ALA A 79 -0.53 -1.46 -16.77
CA ALA A 79 -0.37 -0.38 -17.77
C ALA A 79 -1.51 0.67 -17.70
N HIS A 80 -2.01 0.96 -16.50
CA HIS A 80 -3.11 1.87 -16.24
C HIS A 80 -2.68 2.99 -15.30
N PRO A 81 -3.38 4.14 -15.26
CA PRO A 81 -3.03 5.21 -14.32
C PRO A 81 -3.13 4.74 -12.88
N ILE A 82 -2.00 4.72 -12.17
CA ILE A 82 -1.89 4.29 -10.78
C ILE A 82 -1.59 5.49 -9.89
N GLY A 83 -2.41 5.71 -8.84
CA GLY A 83 -2.13 6.62 -7.75
C GLY A 83 -1.78 5.83 -6.48
N VAL A 84 -0.75 6.28 -5.75
CA VAL A 84 -0.33 5.64 -4.50
C VAL A 84 -0.48 6.63 -3.35
N ILE A 85 -1.12 6.18 -2.27
CA ILE A 85 -1.28 6.91 -1.01
C ILE A 85 -0.49 6.18 0.07
N ALA A 86 0.46 6.86 0.71
CA ALA A 86 1.22 6.31 1.84
C ALA A 86 0.82 6.97 3.16
N GLY A 87 0.78 6.20 4.25
CA GLY A 87 0.62 6.72 5.59
C GLY A 87 1.96 7.14 6.22
N THR A 88 1.92 8.14 7.09
CA THR A 88 3.14 8.65 7.76
C THR A 88 3.09 8.62 9.28
N ARG A 89 1.95 8.31 9.89
CA ARG A 89 1.81 8.25 11.35
C ARG A 89 2.27 6.92 11.91
N ARG A 90 3.36 6.94 12.66
CA ARG A 90 4.07 5.75 13.14
C ARG A 90 3.32 4.95 14.21
N LEU A 91 2.70 5.60 15.18
CA LEU A 91 2.15 4.95 16.36
C LEU A 91 0.62 4.98 16.40
N HIS A 92 0.05 3.84 16.73
CA HIS A 92 -1.37 3.70 17.07
C HIS A 92 -1.52 2.74 18.25
N PRO A 93 -2.23 3.11 19.33
CA PRO A 93 -2.37 2.30 20.54
C PRO A 93 -2.88 0.87 20.28
N ALA A 94 -3.77 0.70 19.32
CA ALA A 94 -4.37 -0.59 18.99
C ALA A 94 -3.64 -1.36 17.87
N ASN A 95 -2.46 -0.90 17.42
CA ASN A 95 -1.68 -1.62 16.39
C ASN A 95 -0.37 -2.17 16.97
N PRO A 96 -0.28 -3.46 17.30
CA PRO A 96 0.94 -4.08 17.83
C PRO A 96 2.15 -3.92 16.91
N ASN A 97 1.95 -3.92 15.59
CA ASN A 97 3.03 -3.73 14.62
C ASN A 97 3.67 -2.35 14.73
N SER A 98 2.90 -1.31 15.08
CA SER A 98 3.43 0.04 15.26
C SER A 98 4.38 0.12 16.46
N TRP A 99 4.05 -0.54 17.56
CA TRP A 99 4.89 -0.64 18.75
C TRP A 99 6.15 -1.45 18.48
N LEU A 100 6.00 -2.56 17.75
CA LEU A 100 7.12 -3.41 17.41
C LEU A 100 8.10 -2.70 16.45
N ASN A 101 7.62 -1.97 15.46
CA ASN A 101 8.46 -1.13 14.60
C ASN A 101 9.21 -0.05 15.39
N ALA A 102 8.54 0.59 16.34
CA ALA A 102 9.18 1.56 17.22
C ALA A 102 10.30 0.94 18.08
N LEU A 103 10.04 -0.24 18.65
CA LEU A 103 11.01 -0.99 19.45
C LEU A 103 12.22 -1.45 18.63
N LEU A 104 12.00 -1.83 17.36
CA LEU A 104 13.07 -2.25 16.44
C LEU A 104 13.87 -1.06 15.86
N GLY A 105 13.55 0.17 16.23
CA GLY A 105 14.30 1.37 15.84
C GLY A 105 14.23 1.67 14.33
N ASN A 106 13.09 1.43 13.68
CA ASN A 106 12.92 1.82 12.29
C ASN A 106 12.89 3.35 12.15
N ALA A 107 13.94 3.93 11.54
CA ALA A 107 14.10 5.36 11.36
C ALA A 107 13.37 5.89 10.12
N GLU A 108 13.02 5.04 9.15
CA GLU A 108 12.32 5.44 7.93
C GLU A 108 10.90 5.95 8.24
N ALA A 109 10.38 6.84 7.41
CA ALA A 109 8.99 7.26 7.50
C ALA A 109 8.06 6.07 7.19
N HIS A 110 7.12 5.77 8.09
CA HIS A 110 6.21 4.63 7.96
C HIS A 110 4.87 4.90 8.66
N ASP A 111 3.85 4.12 8.32
CA ASP A 111 2.50 4.20 8.91
C ASP A 111 2.29 3.27 10.13
N GLY A 112 3.37 2.71 10.66
CA GLY A 112 3.37 1.71 11.72
C GLY A 112 3.53 0.28 11.20
N THR A 113 3.39 0.05 9.91
CA THR A 113 3.50 -1.29 9.27
C THR A 113 4.34 -1.26 8.01
N VAL A 114 4.08 -0.32 7.10
CA VAL A 114 4.72 -0.19 5.79
C VAL A 114 5.47 1.13 5.70
N GLU A 115 6.70 1.09 5.22
CA GLU A 115 7.52 2.27 4.99
C GLU A 115 7.02 3.04 3.75
N VAL A 116 7.05 4.38 3.83
CA VAL A 116 6.66 5.27 2.73
C VAL A 116 7.45 4.96 1.46
N ALA A 117 8.74 4.70 1.58
CA ALA A 117 9.60 4.35 0.45
C ALA A 117 9.13 3.04 -0.23
N SER A 118 8.74 2.05 0.57
CA SER A 118 8.28 0.75 0.10
C SER A 118 6.91 0.78 -0.60
N THR A 119 6.12 1.84 -0.38
CA THR A 119 4.83 1.98 -1.07
C THR A 119 4.96 2.39 -2.53
N LYS A 120 6.08 3.00 -2.92
CA LYS A 120 6.28 3.52 -4.27
C LYS A 120 6.33 2.40 -5.31
N LEU A 121 5.81 2.69 -6.49
CA LEU A 121 5.80 1.78 -7.61
C LEU A 121 6.36 2.48 -8.84
N PRO A 122 7.36 1.89 -9.55
CA PRO A 122 7.81 2.44 -10.82
C PRO A 122 6.65 2.61 -11.79
N GLY A 123 6.57 3.76 -12.47
CA GLY A 123 5.49 4.04 -13.41
C GLY A 123 4.16 4.48 -12.76
N MET A 124 4.09 4.61 -11.43
CA MET A 124 2.93 5.26 -10.81
C MET A 124 2.75 6.68 -11.36
N ARG A 125 1.50 7.07 -11.60
CA ARG A 125 1.16 8.38 -12.19
C ARG A 125 1.24 9.50 -11.17
N ASP A 126 0.88 9.21 -9.92
CA ASP A 126 0.86 10.21 -8.86
C ASP A 126 1.08 9.58 -7.49
N PHE A 127 1.59 10.35 -6.54
CA PHE A 127 1.92 9.91 -5.20
C PHE A 127 1.55 10.98 -4.18
N THR A 128 0.94 10.57 -3.07
CA THR A 128 0.67 11.46 -1.94
C THR A 128 0.84 10.74 -0.60
N THR A 129 0.99 11.52 0.46
CA THR A 129 1.04 11.00 1.83
C THR A 129 -0.12 11.54 2.65
N VAL A 130 -0.55 10.76 3.65
CA VAL A 130 -1.59 11.15 4.60
C VAL A 130 -1.07 10.89 6.01
N ASP A 131 -1.28 11.82 6.93
CA ASP A 131 -0.89 11.65 8.33
C ASP A 131 -1.85 10.70 9.06
N ALA A 132 -1.78 9.43 8.68
CA ALA A 132 -2.58 8.35 9.22
C ALA A 132 -1.73 7.11 9.49
N THR A 133 -2.17 6.29 10.44
CA THR A 133 -1.60 4.97 10.69
C THR A 133 -2.16 3.94 9.73
N HIS A 134 -1.45 2.84 9.51
CA HIS A 134 -1.88 1.74 8.63
C HIS A 134 -3.32 1.27 8.90
N THR A 135 -3.67 1.12 10.17
CA THR A 135 -5.00 0.63 10.59
C THR A 135 -6.14 1.60 10.26
N LEU A 136 -5.88 2.92 10.31
CA LEU A 136 -6.92 3.94 10.17
C LEU A 136 -6.89 4.66 8.81
N ILE A 137 -5.88 4.45 8.00
CA ILE A 137 -5.68 5.19 6.75
C ILE A 137 -6.89 5.11 5.80
N THR A 138 -7.56 3.96 5.72
CA THR A 138 -8.72 3.78 4.84
C THR A 138 -9.95 4.57 5.27
N ARG A 139 -10.03 4.95 6.56
CA ARG A 139 -11.13 5.73 7.12
C ARG A 139 -10.79 7.22 7.27
N HIS A 140 -9.54 7.60 6.98
CA HIS A 140 -9.10 8.97 7.11
C HIS A 140 -9.76 9.85 6.05
N PRO A 141 -10.39 10.99 6.42
CA PRO A 141 -11.13 11.85 5.47
C PRO A 141 -10.26 12.29 4.29
N GLU A 142 -9.00 12.62 4.54
CA GLU A 142 -8.06 13.00 3.49
C GLU A 142 -7.80 11.85 2.52
N THR A 143 -7.65 10.61 2.99
CA THR A 143 -7.51 9.45 2.10
C THR A 143 -8.72 9.29 1.19
N ILE A 144 -9.94 9.41 1.75
CA ILE A 144 -11.18 9.32 0.97
C ILE A 144 -11.23 10.41 -0.09
N ARG A 145 -10.89 11.65 0.27
CA ARG A 145 -10.82 12.79 -0.65
C ARG A 145 -9.84 12.53 -1.79
N GLN A 146 -8.65 12.03 -1.48
CA GLN A 146 -7.61 11.74 -2.46
C GLN A 146 -8.00 10.59 -3.39
N VAL A 147 -8.60 9.51 -2.87
CA VAL A 147 -9.13 8.41 -3.69
C VAL A 147 -10.15 8.93 -4.69
N ILE A 148 -11.16 9.69 -4.24
CA ILE A 148 -12.20 10.25 -5.11
C ILE A 148 -11.58 11.18 -6.17
N GLY A 149 -10.64 12.04 -5.74
CA GLY A 149 -9.92 12.96 -6.64
C GLY A 149 -9.19 12.22 -7.75
N PHE A 150 -8.42 11.19 -7.39
CA PHE A 150 -7.67 10.40 -8.37
C PHE A 150 -8.60 9.61 -9.31
N LEU A 151 -9.65 8.99 -8.79
CA LEU A 151 -10.62 8.25 -9.61
C LEU A 151 -11.34 9.16 -10.61
N ARG A 152 -11.59 10.42 -10.26
CA ARG A 152 -12.25 11.41 -11.16
C ARG A 152 -11.30 12.05 -12.14
N HIS A 153 -10.08 12.38 -11.72
CA HIS A 153 -9.20 13.28 -12.49
C HIS A 153 -7.88 12.62 -12.92
N GLY A 154 -7.53 11.43 -12.42
CA GLY A 154 -6.26 10.74 -12.68
C GLY A 154 -5.06 11.42 -11.99
N ARG A 155 -5.30 12.25 -10.99
CA ARG A 155 -4.31 12.90 -10.12
C ARG A 155 -4.90 13.16 -8.75
N PHE A 156 -4.06 13.23 -7.75
CA PHE A 156 -4.49 13.59 -6.42
C PHE A 156 -4.87 15.07 -6.33
N ALA A 157 -5.78 15.39 -5.44
CA ALA A 157 -6.14 16.76 -5.16
C ALA A 157 -4.96 17.48 -4.47
N PRO A 158 -4.73 18.79 -4.71
CA PRO A 158 -3.76 19.54 -3.95
C PRO A 158 -3.98 19.38 -2.44
N GLY A 159 -2.89 19.34 -1.66
CA GLY A 159 -2.98 19.30 -0.21
C GLY A 159 -3.85 20.45 0.30
N LEU A 160 -4.61 20.19 1.38
CA LEU A 160 -5.29 21.29 2.05
C LEU A 160 -4.21 22.24 2.59
N PRO A 161 -4.37 23.57 2.42
CA PRO A 161 -3.49 24.48 3.12
C PRO A 161 -3.65 24.23 4.63
N GLY A 162 -2.50 24.05 5.31
CA GLY A 162 -2.42 23.87 6.76
C GLY A 162 -2.84 25.12 7.52
#